data_af10c4ec61eed8f479925512719cc40e
#
_entry.id   af10c4ec61eed8f479925512719cc40e
#
_cell.length_a   1.000
_cell.length_b   1.000
_cell.length_c   1.000
_cell.angle_alpha   90.00
_cell.angle_beta   90.00
_cell.angle_gamma   90.00
#
_symmetry.space_group_name_H-M   'P 1'
#
loop_
_entity.id
_entity.type
_entity.pdbx_description
1 polymer ?
#
loop_
_entity_poly.entity_id
_entity_poly.type
_entity_poly.pdbx_seq_one_letter_code
_entity_poly.pdbx_strand_id
1 'polypeptide(L)'
;EHYAVIKFKVNSDGEIEAVDFVIVPDDYTTGVSDVFAGQLGKNSDSKAFTLGASTTKYYLTNNTVVIKAVDPVDGLDPEVLSVEKLISNGVTKGTDTQAIVFVKAGTNDAQFVVFTNANFQAVDEDVLYGVVVDGYWKEGSNYYAEINVFGEGSKVYKVKEAQKGNFANGSVVAFKLNNNDEAVIISGSVKRTTITGYDDGYLNGSIKVDGSAVVYTLKDNGKVDKK
;
A
#
# COMPACT_ATOMS: atom_id res chain seq x y z
N GLU A 1 -19.02 -8.00 1.82
CA GLU A 1 -18.62 -8.38 0.45
C GLU A 1 -17.67 -9.57 0.55
N HIS A 2 -17.96 -10.62 -0.25
CA HIS A 2 -17.12 -11.81 -0.29
C HIS A 2 -16.41 -11.83 -1.64
N TYR A 3 -15.12 -12.05 -1.63
CA TYR A 3 -14.33 -12.26 -2.85
C TYR A 3 -13.58 -13.58 -2.74
N ALA A 4 -13.23 -14.15 -3.88
CA ALA A 4 -12.53 -15.41 -3.97
C ALA A 4 -11.30 -15.27 -4.88
N VAL A 5 -10.25 -16.01 -4.55
CA VAL A 5 -9.12 -16.22 -5.46
C VAL A 5 -9.32 -17.55 -6.17
N ILE A 6 -9.33 -17.51 -7.48
CA ILE A 6 -9.51 -18.70 -8.32
C ILE A 6 -8.31 -18.87 -9.26
N LYS A 7 -7.96 -20.11 -9.53
CA LYS A 7 -7.08 -20.50 -10.63
C LYS A 7 -7.91 -21.17 -11.72
N PHE A 8 -7.82 -20.70 -12.93
CA PHE A 8 -8.64 -21.20 -14.03
C PHE A 8 -7.82 -21.31 -15.32
N LYS A 9 -8.33 -22.10 -16.25
CA LYS A 9 -7.88 -22.15 -17.64
C LYS A 9 -8.88 -21.45 -18.52
N VAL A 10 -8.35 -20.81 -19.55
CA VAL A 10 -9.15 -20.13 -20.58
C VAL A 10 -8.97 -20.89 -21.89
N ASN A 11 -10.04 -21.14 -22.62
CA ASN A 11 -10.00 -21.69 -23.97
C ASN A 11 -9.58 -20.64 -25.01
N SER A 12 -9.50 -21.04 -26.28
CA SER A 12 -9.12 -20.14 -27.39
C SER A 12 -10.08 -18.95 -27.59
N ASP A 13 -11.31 -19.07 -27.11
CA ASP A 13 -12.35 -18.06 -27.27
C ASP A 13 -12.40 -17.08 -26.07
N GLY A 14 -11.51 -17.28 -25.08
CA GLY A 14 -11.43 -16.43 -23.89
C GLY A 14 -12.41 -16.82 -22.77
N GLU A 15 -13.06 -17.99 -22.87
CA GLU A 15 -14.00 -18.47 -21.86
C GLU A 15 -13.30 -19.35 -20.82
N ILE A 16 -13.77 -19.32 -19.57
CA ILE A 16 -13.25 -20.18 -18.50
C ILE A 16 -13.64 -21.62 -18.79
N GLU A 17 -12.64 -22.46 -19.06
CA GLU A 17 -12.80 -23.88 -19.35
C GLU A 17 -12.74 -24.75 -18.10
N ALA A 18 -11.86 -24.42 -17.16
CA ALA A 18 -11.67 -25.19 -15.93
C ALA A 18 -11.26 -24.28 -14.76
N VAL A 19 -11.76 -24.60 -13.58
CA VAL A 19 -11.38 -23.96 -12.32
C VAL A 19 -10.69 -25.00 -11.45
N ASP A 20 -9.41 -24.78 -11.14
CA ASP A 20 -8.65 -25.75 -10.32
C ASP A 20 -9.02 -25.65 -8.83
N PHE A 21 -9.22 -24.45 -8.31
CA PHE A 21 -9.67 -24.23 -6.93
C PHE A 21 -10.23 -22.81 -6.73
N VAL A 22 -10.99 -22.67 -5.66
CA VAL A 22 -11.54 -21.39 -5.19
C VAL A 22 -11.21 -21.25 -3.70
N ILE A 23 -10.70 -20.07 -3.34
CA ILE A 23 -10.46 -19.72 -1.92
C ILE A 23 -11.36 -18.54 -1.58
N VAL A 24 -12.15 -18.71 -0.54
CA VAL A 24 -12.98 -17.65 0.04
C VAL A 24 -12.19 -17.05 1.20
N PRO A 25 -11.79 -15.78 1.15
CA PRO A 25 -10.89 -15.18 2.13
C PRO A 25 -11.36 -15.25 3.59
N ASP A 26 -12.63 -15.25 3.83
CA ASP A 26 -13.18 -15.30 5.19
C ASP A 26 -12.98 -16.64 5.91
N ASP A 27 -12.76 -17.71 5.18
CA ASP A 27 -12.62 -19.06 5.75
C ASP A 27 -11.15 -19.44 6.03
N TYR A 28 -10.19 -18.87 5.33
CA TYR A 28 -8.74 -19.18 5.39
C TYR A 28 -8.38 -20.67 5.44
N THR A 29 -9.37 -21.54 5.31
CA THR A 29 -9.25 -22.98 5.29
C THR A 29 -9.10 -23.42 3.85
N THR A 30 -7.86 -23.49 3.38
CA THR A 30 -7.67 -23.73 1.95
C THR A 30 -8.07 -25.14 1.51
N GLY A 31 -7.97 -26.13 2.40
CA GLY A 31 -8.25 -27.53 2.07
C GLY A 31 -7.45 -28.08 0.86
N VAL A 32 -6.59 -27.26 0.29
CA VAL A 32 -5.80 -27.52 -0.91
C VAL A 32 -4.35 -27.59 -0.52
N SER A 33 -3.64 -28.63 -0.94
CA SER A 33 -2.19 -28.73 -0.79
C SER A 33 -1.53 -27.54 -1.52
N ASP A 34 -0.41 -27.08 -0.97
CA ASP A 34 0.39 -25.99 -1.56
C ASP A 34 -0.28 -24.61 -1.57
N VAL A 35 -1.39 -24.43 -0.85
CA VAL A 35 -2.06 -23.15 -0.64
C VAL A 35 -2.26 -22.90 0.84
N PHE A 36 -1.77 -21.76 1.31
CA PHE A 36 -1.79 -21.36 2.72
C PHE A 36 -2.37 -19.97 2.86
N ALA A 37 -3.12 -19.73 3.91
CA ALA A 37 -3.68 -18.44 4.19
C ALA A 37 -3.53 -18.06 5.66
N GLY A 38 -3.45 -16.77 5.95
CA GLY A 38 -3.36 -16.29 7.32
C GLY A 38 -2.83 -14.88 7.43
N GLN A 39 -2.78 -14.41 8.66
CA GLN A 39 -2.20 -13.12 9.00
C GLN A 39 -0.68 -13.13 8.82
N LEU A 40 -0.10 -12.03 8.33
CA LEU A 40 1.34 -11.91 8.16
C LEU A 40 2.05 -11.97 9.52
N GLY A 41 2.97 -12.90 9.66
CA GLY A 41 3.68 -13.14 10.92
C GLY A 41 4.68 -12.05 11.27
N LYS A 42 4.96 -11.90 12.58
CA LYS A 42 5.85 -10.87 13.13
C LYS A 42 7.32 -10.96 12.68
N ASN A 43 7.74 -12.15 12.26
CA ASN A 43 9.15 -12.44 11.90
C ASN A 43 9.40 -12.43 10.40
N SER A 44 8.55 -11.76 9.64
CA SER A 44 8.73 -11.59 8.21
C SER A 44 9.93 -10.70 7.92
N ASP A 45 10.79 -11.12 7.02
CA ASP A 45 11.90 -10.35 6.49
C ASP A 45 11.61 -9.95 5.03
N SER A 46 12.53 -9.20 4.40
CA SER A 46 12.36 -8.71 3.04
C SER A 46 12.27 -9.79 1.97
N LYS A 47 12.69 -11.02 2.27
CA LYS A 47 12.71 -12.14 1.30
C LYS A 47 11.83 -13.31 1.71
N ALA A 48 11.35 -13.32 2.96
CA ALA A 48 10.51 -14.37 3.47
C ALA A 48 9.50 -13.82 4.49
N PHE A 49 8.38 -14.51 4.63
CA PHE A 49 7.37 -14.22 5.63
C PHE A 49 6.78 -15.49 6.20
N THR A 50 6.12 -15.38 7.34
CA THR A 50 5.35 -16.45 7.98
C THR A 50 3.87 -16.08 8.00
N LEU A 51 3.00 -17.06 8.17
CA LEU A 51 1.56 -16.85 8.32
C LEU A 51 1.11 -17.23 9.73
N GLY A 52 0.40 -16.33 10.38
CA GLY A 52 -0.14 -16.50 11.73
C GLY A 52 0.96 -16.81 12.75
N ALA A 53 0.73 -17.82 13.57
CA ALA A 53 1.68 -18.32 14.57
C ALA A 53 2.67 -19.36 14.02
N SER A 54 2.59 -19.70 12.74
CA SER A 54 3.46 -20.67 12.10
C SER A 54 4.92 -20.20 12.06
N THR A 55 5.84 -21.14 12.23
CA THR A 55 7.28 -20.91 12.03
C THR A 55 7.73 -21.19 10.59
N THR A 56 6.85 -21.75 9.76
CA THR A 56 7.13 -22.00 8.35
C THR A 56 7.33 -20.70 7.61
N LYS A 57 8.48 -20.56 6.97
CA LYS A 57 8.80 -19.41 6.12
C LYS A 57 8.43 -19.70 4.67
N TYR A 58 7.78 -18.75 4.05
CA TYR A 58 7.48 -18.73 2.62
C TYR A 58 8.39 -17.70 1.95
N TYR A 59 9.04 -18.11 0.86
CA TYR A 59 10.10 -17.31 0.24
C TYR A 59 9.59 -16.58 -1.00
N LEU A 60 9.83 -15.29 -1.06
CA LEU A 60 9.65 -14.48 -2.26
C LEU A 60 10.84 -14.68 -3.19
N THR A 61 10.56 -15.05 -4.42
CA THR A 61 11.53 -15.20 -5.50
C THR A 61 11.28 -14.17 -6.58
N ASN A 62 12.21 -13.96 -7.50
CA ASN A 62 12.02 -13.04 -8.63
C ASN A 62 10.86 -13.46 -9.56
N ASN A 63 10.38 -14.69 -9.44
CA ASN A 63 9.26 -15.21 -10.22
C ASN A 63 7.95 -15.20 -9.44
N THR A 64 7.94 -14.75 -8.19
CA THR A 64 6.71 -14.64 -7.39
C THR A 64 5.84 -13.52 -7.96
N VAL A 65 4.58 -13.80 -8.22
CA VAL A 65 3.58 -12.79 -8.55
C VAL A 65 2.91 -12.33 -7.28
N VAL A 66 2.92 -11.04 -7.03
CA VAL A 66 2.29 -10.44 -5.84
C VAL A 66 1.09 -9.63 -6.27
N ILE A 67 -0.03 -9.86 -5.64
CA ILE A 67 -1.29 -9.18 -5.92
C ILE A 67 -1.76 -8.51 -4.62
N LYS A 68 -1.99 -7.22 -4.67
CA LYS A 68 -2.78 -6.49 -3.69
C LYS A 68 -4.23 -6.54 -4.15
N ALA A 69 -5.10 -7.27 -3.44
CA ALA A 69 -6.49 -7.44 -3.85
C ALA A 69 -7.39 -6.31 -3.40
N VAL A 70 -6.99 -5.58 -2.35
CA VAL A 70 -7.79 -4.50 -1.76
C VAL A 70 -6.96 -3.23 -1.64
N ASP A 71 -7.45 -2.15 -2.20
CA ASP A 71 -6.90 -0.81 -2.02
C ASP A 71 -7.60 -0.13 -0.83
N PRO A 72 -6.86 0.56 0.08
CA PRO A 72 -7.47 1.28 1.20
C PRO A 72 -8.34 2.46 0.76
N VAL A 73 -8.22 2.88 -0.49
CA VAL A 73 -8.93 4.03 -1.08
C VAL A 73 -10.14 3.58 -1.89
N ASP A 74 -9.94 2.63 -2.79
CA ASP A 74 -10.93 2.19 -3.78
C ASP A 74 -11.64 0.88 -3.41
N GLY A 75 -11.24 0.24 -2.31
CA GLY A 75 -11.79 -1.04 -1.89
C GLY A 75 -11.22 -2.20 -2.69
N LEU A 76 -12.07 -3.03 -3.31
CA LEU A 76 -11.62 -4.15 -4.14
C LEU A 76 -11.06 -3.62 -5.46
N ASP A 77 -9.74 -3.49 -5.52
CA ASP A 77 -8.99 -3.02 -6.70
C ASP A 77 -7.70 -3.85 -6.83
N PRO A 78 -7.76 -4.99 -7.55
CA PRO A 78 -6.62 -5.88 -7.67
C PRO A 78 -5.48 -5.24 -8.46
N GLU A 79 -4.29 -5.18 -7.84
CA GLU A 79 -3.08 -4.64 -8.44
C GLU A 79 -1.94 -5.66 -8.37
N VAL A 80 -1.19 -5.82 -9.45
CA VAL A 80 0.03 -6.62 -9.47
C VAL A 80 1.20 -5.75 -8.99
N LEU A 81 1.79 -6.13 -7.87
CA LEU A 81 2.93 -5.44 -7.28
C LEU A 81 4.26 -6.01 -7.78
N SER A 82 5.27 -5.16 -7.88
CA SER A 82 6.64 -5.61 -8.15
C SER A 82 7.22 -6.34 -6.94
N VAL A 83 7.70 -7.57 -7.16
CA VAL A 83 8.40 -8.36 -6.13
C VAL A 83 9.67 -7.65 -5.66
N GLU A 84 10.41 -7.02 -6.56
CA GLU A 84 11.61 -6.26 -6.22
C GLU A 84 11.30 -5.14 -5.23
N LYS A 85 10.18 -4.47 -5.41
CA LYS A 85 9.70 -3.43 -4.51
C LYS A 85 9.35 -3.97 -3.13
N LEU A 86 8.65 -5.09 -3.08
CA LEU A 86 8.37 -5.79 -1.83
C LEU A 86 9.63 -6.26 -1.12
N ILE A 87 10.60 -6.81 -1.85
CA ILE A 87 11.87 -7.26 -1.30
C ILE A 87 12.71 -6.08 -0.81
N SER A 88 12.77 -4.98 -1.54
CA SER A 88 13.57 -3.80 -1.16
C SER A 88 12.99 -3.04 0.03
N ASN A 89 11.67 -2.96 0.13
CA ASN A 89 10.98 -2.21 1.19
C ASN A 89 10.59 -3.07 2.41
N GLY A 90 10.77 -4.38 2.31
CA GLY A 90 10.28 -5.35 3.29
C GLY A 90 8.78 -5.60 3.16
N VAL A 91 8.34 -6.82 3.46
CA VAL A 91 6.92 -7.10 3.63
C VAL A 91 6.47 -6.39 4.91
N THR A 92 5.67 -5.35 4.77
CA THR A 92 5.32 -4.48 5.89
C THR A 92 4.50 -5.26 6.91
N LYS A 93 4.98 -5.25 8.15
CA LYS A 93 4.33 -5.87 9.30
C LYS A 93 3.13 -5.03 9.71
N GLY A 94 1.96 -5.33 9.18
CA GLY A 94 0.70 -4.87 9.79
C GLY A 94 0.17 -5.96 10.69
N THR A 95 -0.31 -5.63 11.87
CA THR A 95 -0.98 -6.59 12.77
C THR A 95 -2.22 -7.22 12.13
N ASP A 96 -2.71 -6.62 11.04
CA ASP A 96 -3.95 -7.01 10.37
C ASP A 96 -3.74 -7.36 8.88
N THR A 97 -2.49 -7.44 8.39
CA THR A 97 -2.22 -7.83 7.01
C THR A 97 -2.44 -9.33 6.84
N GLN A 98 -3.32 -9.69 5.94
CA GLN A 98 -3.67 -11.06 5.62
C GLN A 98 -3.22 -11.40 4.21
N ALA A 99 -2.73 -12.63 4.02
CA ALA A 99 -2.25 -13.10 2.75
C ALA A 99 -2.72 -14.52 2.44
N ILE A 100 -2.91 -14.80 1.15
CA ILE A 100 -3.07 -16.13 0.59
C ILE A 100 -1.81 -16.41 -0.21
N VAL A 101 -1.15 -17.53 0.07
CA VAL A 101 0.12 -17.90 -0.54
C VAL A 101 -0.02 -19.21 -1.28
N PHE A 102 0.36 -19.21 -2.54
CA PHE A 102 0.45 -20.40 -3.38
C PHE A 102 1.93 -20.73 -3.53
N VAL A 103 2.34 -21.88 -3.08
CA VAL A 103 3.73 -22.32 -3.19
C VAL A 103 3.91 -23.31 -4.34
N LYS A 104 5.13 -23.42 -4.81
CA LYS A 104 5.52 -24.47 -5.73
C LYS A 104 5.49 -25.82 -4.99
N ALA A 105 4.83 -26.80 -5.55
CA ALA A 105 4.67 -28.14 -4.95
C ALA A 105 5.98 -28.70 -4.39
N GLY A 106 5.95 -29.14 -3.14
CA GLY A 106 7.11 -29.70 -2.42
C GLY A 106 8.16 -28.66 -2.00
N THR A 107 7.86 -27.38 -2.08
CA THR A 107 8.75 -26.28 -1.63
C THR A 107 7.98 -25.25 -0.80
N ASN A 108 8.70 -24.27 -0.25
CA ASN A 108 8.12 -23.08 0.36
C ASN A 108 8.31 -21.82 -0.50
N ASP A 109 8.66 -22.00 -1.77
CA ASP A 109 8.81 -20.87 -2.72
C ASP A 109 7.43 -20.40 -3.16
N ALA A 110 7.09 -19.16 -2.84
CA ALA A 110 5.83 -18.58 -3.21
C ALA A 110 5.79 -18.34 -4.73
N GLN A 111 4.79 -18.89 -5.41
CA GLN A 111 4.49 -18.59 -6.80
C GLN A 111 3.57 -17.37 -6.90
N PHE A 112 2.55 -17.31 -6.05
CA PHE A 112 1.63 -16.19 -5.93
C PHE A 112 1.46 -15.82 -4.47
N VAL A 113 1.37 -14.54 -4.19
CA VAL A 113 0.98 -14.00 -2.90
C VAL A 113 -0.12 -12.99 -3.13
N VAL A 114 -1.28 -13.22 -2.53
CA VAL A 114 -2.42 -12.31 -2.62
C VAL A 114 -2.65 -11.68 -1.25
N PHE A 115 -2.48 -10.38 -1.16
CA PHE A 115 -2.81 -9.61 0.03
C PHE A 115 -4.27 -9.18 -0.01
N THR A 116 -5.04 -9.59 0.98
CA THR A 116 -6.51 -9.42 1.02
C THR A 116 -6.98 -8.33 1.97
N ASN A 117 -6.04 -7.64 2.62
CA ASN A 117 -6.35 -6.62 3.60
C ASN A 117 -5.93 -5.22 3.12
N ALA A 118 -6.81 -4.23 3.31
CA ALA A 118 -6.58 -2.82 2.99
C ALA A 118 -5.41 -2.17 3.77
N ASN A 119 -4.96 -2.78 4.88
CA ASN A 119 -3.83 -2.26 5.67
C ASN A 119 -2.46 -2.66 5.12
N PHE A 120 -2.42 -3.40 4.03
CA PHE A 120 -1.16 -3.68 3.35
C PHE A 120 -0.66 -2.42 2.63
N GLN A 121 0.28 -1.75 3.26
CA GLN A 121 0.98 -0.62 2.65
C GLN A 121 2.23 -1.13 1.91
N ALA A 122 2.05 -1.64 0.70
CA ALA A 122 3.14 -1.56 -0.27
C ALA A 122 3.43 -0.08 -0.50
N VAL A 123 4.69 0.29 -0.67
CA VAL A 123 5.02 1.66 -1.10
C VAL A 123 4.47 1.79 -2.52
N ASP A 124 3.34 2.44 -2.60
CA ASP A 124 2.60 2.64 -3.83
C ASP A 124 3.29 3.75 -4.63
N GLU A 125 3.58 3.51 -5.90
CA GLU A 125 4.21 4.51 -6.77
C GLU A 125 3.31 5.72 -7.01
N ASP A 126 2.01 5.54 -6.84
CA ASP A 126 1.02 6.56 -7.10
C ASP A 126 0.70 7.45 -5.88
N VAL A 127 1.37 7.20 -4.74
CA VAL A 127 1.18 8.07 -3.57
C VAL A 127 1.85 9.41 -3.79
N LEU A 128 1.04 10.45 -3.82
CA LEU A 128 1.48 11.83 -3.87
C LEU A 128 1.68 12.38 -2.46
N TYR A 129 2.73 13.16 -2.28
CA TYR A 129 3.04 13.84 -1.03
C TYR A 129 3.01 15.34 -1.23
N GLY A 130 2.42 16.07 -0.31
CA GLY A 130 2.33 17.52 -0.46
C GLY A 130 1.89 18.24 0.80
N VAL A 131 1.77 19.56 0.67
CA VAL A 131 1.24 20.44 1.72
C VAL A 131 -0.02 21.09 1.20
N VAL A 132 -1.08 21.05 1.99
CA VAL A 132 -2.32 21.77 1.70
C VAL A 132 -2.06 23.27 1.86
N VAL A 133 -2.12 24.02 0.77
CA VAL A 133 -1.84 25.48 0.75
C VAL A 133 -3.09 26.30 0.84
N ASP A 134 -4.22 25.77 0.35
CA ASP A 134 -5.55 26.28 0.66
C ASP A 134 -6.43 25.11 1.10
N GLY A 135 -7.02 25.24 2.28
CA GLY A 135 -7.84 24.20 2.90
C GLY A 135 -9.07 23.89 2.05
N TYR A 136 -9.81 22.88 2.41
CA TYR A 136 -10.95 22.45 1.61
C TYR A 136 -12.06 23.51 1.51
N TRP A 137 -12.62 23.67 0.31
CA TRP A 137 -13.82 24.45 0.07
C TRP A 137 -14.86 23.65 -0.71
N LYS A 138 -16.08 24.12 -0.75
CA LYS A 138 -17.18 23.48 -1.47
C LYS A 138 -17.53 24.30 -2.70
N GLU A 139 -17.63 23.62 -3.85
CA GLU A 139 -18.14 24.19 -5.07
C GLU A 139 -19.18 23.25 -5.68
N GLY A 140 -20.42 23.74 -5.79
CA GLY A 140 -21.56 22.87 -6.14
C GLY A 140 -21.74 21.73 -5.13
N SER A 141 -21.71 20.50 -5.61
CA SER A 141 -21.81 19.28 -4.80
C SER A 141 -20.45 18.71 -4.37
N ASN A 142 -19.35 19.23 -4.88
CA ASN A 142 -18.02 18.68 -4.68
C ASN A 142 -17.22 19.51 -3.67
N TYR A 143 -16.21 18.86 -3.07
CA TYR A 143 -15.20 19.50 -2.23
C TYR A 143 -13.87 19.50 -2.96
N TYR A 144 -13.07 20.55 -2.75
CA TYR A 144 -11.76 20.75 -3.36
C TYR A 144 -10.75 21.22 -2.31
N ALA A 145 -9.48 20.98 -2.56
CA ALA A 145 -8.36 21.54 -1.81
C ALA A 145 -7.20 21.85 -2.75
N GLU A 146 -6.45 22.92 -2.49
CA GLU A 146 -5.20 23.17 -3.19
C GLU A 146 -4.04 22.54 -2.42
N ILE A 147 -3.28 21.69 -3.11
CA ILE A 147 -2.15 20.95 -2.54
C ILE A 147 -0.90 21.27 -3.35
N ASN A 148 0.14 21.75 -2.67
CA ASN A 148 1.47 21.85 -3.27
C ASN A 148 2.12 20.47 -3.19
N VAL A 149 2.08 19.76 -4.30
CA VAL A 149 2.66 18.40 -4.44
C VAL A 149 4.17 18.53 -4.57
N PHE A 150 4.89 17.73 -3.80
CA PHE A 150 6.35 17.76 -3.76
C PHE A 150 6.93 17.35 -5.11
N GLY A 151 7.67 18.28 -5.74
CA GLY A 151 8.25 18.08 -7.07
C GLY A 151 7.37 18.53 -8.24
N GLU A 152 6.06 18.75 -8.04
CA GLU A 152 5.11 19.09 -9.11
C GLU A 152 4.49 20.49 -8.98
N GLY A 153 4.52 21.08 -7.75
CA GLY A 153 3.92 22.37 -7.46
C GLY A 153 2.45 22.30 -7.04
N SER A 154 1.79 23.48 -6.98
CA SER A 154 0.40 23.59 -6.51
C SER A 154 -0.59 23.16 -7.57
N LYS A 155 -1.54 22.32 -7.16
CA LYS A 155 -2.68 21.88 -7.97
C LYS A 155 -3.93 21.80 -7.10
N VAL A 156 -5.08 22.03 -7.74
CA VAL A 156 -6.40 21.84 -7.11
C VAL A 156 -6.86 20.42 -7.36
N TYR A 157 -7.22 19.75 -6.28
CA TYR A 157 -7.76 18.38 -6.32
C TYR A 157 -9.18 18.37 -5.79
N LYS A 158 -10.04 17.59 -6.42
CA LYS A 158 -11.29 17.17 -5.82
C LYS A 158 -10.96 16.27 -4.64
N VAL A 159 -11.61 16.44 -3.49
CA VAL A 159 -11.35 15.65 -2.29
C VAL A 159 -12.57 14.82 -1.91
N LYS A 160 -12.34 13.60 -1.46
CA LYS A 160 -13.43 12.73 -0.99
C LYS A 160 -14.13 13.37 0.20
N GLU A 161 -15.44 13.55 0.11
CA GLU A 161 -16.23 14.28 1.13
C GLU A 161 -16.02 13.71 2.54
N ALA A 162 -15.97 12.40 2.69
CA ALA A 162 -15.76 11.75 3.98
C ALA A 162 -14.42 12.10 4.64
N GLN A 163 -13.44 12.56 3.86
CA GLN A 163 -12.08 12.89 4.33
C GLN A 163 -11.74 14.38 4.24
N LYS A 164 -12.65 15.23 3.80
CA LYS A 164 -12.41 16.66 3.59
C LYS A 164 -11.72 17.37 4.76
N GLY A 165 -12.06 17.00 6.00
CA GLY A 165 -11.45 17.58 7.20
C GLY A 165 -9.95 17.31 7.37
N ASN A 166 -9.39 16.32 6.65
CA ASN A 166 -7.96 16.02 6.69
C ASN A 166 -7.14 16.98 5.79
N PHE A 167 -7.81 17.72 4.92
CA PHE A 167 -7.20 18.71 4.03
C PHE A 167 -7.26 20.12 4.64
N ALA A 168 -6.83 20.24 5.90
CA ALA A 168 -6.71 21.52 6.55
C ALA A 168 -5.46 22.27 6.04
N ASN A 169 -5.56 23.61 5.95
CA ASN A 169 -4.45 24.47 5.52
C ASN A 169 -3.18 24.20 6.34
N GLY A 170 -2.04 24.07 5.66
CA GLY A 170 -0.74 23.74 6.25
C GLY A 170 -0.56 22.26 6.63
N SER A 171 -1.53 21.39 6.37
CA SER A 171 -1.37 19.95 6.61
C SER A 171 -0.42 19.34 5.59
N VAL A 172 0.53 18.54 6.08
CA VAL A 172 1.32 17.63 5.23
C VAL A 172 0.48 16.37 5.02
N VAL A 173 0.29 16.00 3.77
CA VAL A 173 -0.59 14.90 3.37
C VAL A 173 0.15 13.92 2.46
N ALA A 174 -0.20 12.64 2.59
CA ALA A 174 0.04 11.61 1.60
C ALA A 174 -1.33 11.18 1.08
N PHE A 175 -1.52 11.18 -0.22
CA PHE A 175 -2.81 10.89 -0.83
C PHE A 175 -2.65 10.19 -2.18
N LYS A 176 -3.71 9.54 -2.62
CA LYS A 176 -3.89 8.99 -3.97
C LYS A 176 -5.13 9.61 -4.61
N LEU A 177 -5.20 9.50 -5.92
CA LEU A 177 -6.45 9.74 -6.64
C LEU A 177 -7.19 8.40 -6.76
N ASN A 178 -8.47 8.41 -6.40
CA ASN A 178 -9.35 7.26 -6.63
C ASN A 178 -9.88 7.27 -8.08
N ASN A 179 -10.65 6.25 -8.43
CA ASN A 179 -11.25 6.11 -9.77
C ASN A 179 -12.22 7.26 -10.18
N ASN A 180 -12.55 8.17 -9.26
CA ASN A 180 -13.34 9.38 -9.52
C ASN A 180 -12.49 10.66 -9.54
N ASP A 181 -11.16 10.52 -9.63
CA ASP A 181 -10.18 11.61 -9.55
C ASP A 181 -10.27 12.42 -8.23
N GLU A 182 -10.69 11.77 -7.14
CA GLU A 182 -10.75 12.41 -5.83
C GLU A 182 -9.49 12.08 -5.03
N ALA A 183 -8.88 13.11 -4.44
CA ALA A 183 -7.77 12.93 -3.51
C ALA A 183 -8.27 12.27 -2.21
N VAL A 184 -7.63 11.17 -1.84
CA VAL A 184 -7.94 10.38 -0.66
C VAL A 184 -6.68 10.20 0.18
N ILE A 185 -6.75 10.52 1.46
CA ILE A 185 -5.63 10.42 2.38
C ILE A 185 -5.25 8.96 2.61
N ILE A 186 -3.97 8.68 2.51
CA ILE A 186 -3.38 7.40 2.88
C ILE A 186 -2.92 7.47 4.33
N SER A 187 -3.60 6.70 5.19
CA SER A 187 -3.29 6.67 6.61
C SER A 187 -1.91 6.05 6.89
N GLY A 188 -1.18 6.65 7.85
CA GLY A 188 0.10 6.12 8.32
C GLY A 188 1.32 6.43 7.43
N SER A 189 1.13 7.03 6.25
CA SER A 189 2.22 7.40 5.34
C SER A 189 2.98 8.66 5.77
N VAL A 190 2.41 9.47 6.66
CA VAL A 190 3.04 10.68 7.20
C VAL A 190 3.27 10.51 8.70
N LYS A 191 4.54 10.62 9.12
CA LYS A 191 4.92 10.66 10.54
C LYS A 191 5.32 12.07 10.91
N ARG A 192 4.83 12.57 12.04
CA ARG A 192 5.21 13.86 12.61
C ARG A 192 6.11 13.63 13.81
N THR A 193 7.24 14.33 13.83
CA THR A 193 8.15 14.34 14.98
C THR A 193 8.89 15.66 15.05
N THR A 194 9.29 16.07 16.25
CA THR A 194 10.21 17.18 16.42
C THR A 194 11.62 16.69 16.14
N ILE A 195 12.35 17.37 15.26
CA ILE A 195 13.75 17.07 15.00
C ILE A 195 14.59 17.73 16.08
N THR A 196 15.28 16.92 16.87
CA THR A 196 16.21 17.36 17.94
C THR A 196 17.67 17.21 17.54
N GLY A 197 17.95 16.48 16.47
CA GLY A 197 19.31 16.30 15.95
C GLY A 197 19.34 15.45 14.69
N TYR A 198 20.44 15.61 13.94
CA TYR A 198 20.81 14.78 12.80
C TYR A 198 22.27 14.39 12.97
N ASP A 199 22.54 13.08 12.94
CA ASP A 199 23.89 12.54 13.03
C ASP A 199 23.98 11.23 12.25
N ASP A 200 25.08 11.03 11.53
CA ASP A 200 25.42 9.83 10.76
C ASP A 200 24.27 9.27 9.91
N GLY A 201 23.53 10.14 9.22
CA GLY A 201 22.41 9.74 8.37
C GLY A 201 21.10 9.46 9.11
N TYR A 202 21.01 9.76 10.40
CA TYR A 202 19.82 9.55 11.21
C TYR A 202 19.28 10.85 11.82
N LEU A 203 17.96 11.04 11.72
CA LEU A 203 17.24 12.04 12.52
C LEU A 203 16.89 11.44 13.88
N ASN A 204 17.14 12.21 14.94
CA ASN A 204 16.87 11.80 16.33
C ASN A 204 17.47 10.42 16.70
N GLY A 205 18.57 10.00 16.04
CA GLY A 205 19.24 8.73 16.28
C GLY A 205 18.45 7.47 15.86
N SER A 206 17.26 7.60 15.27
CA SER A 206 16.38 6.45 14.97
C SER A 206 15.77 6.45 13.59
N ILE A 207 15.57 7.59 12.96
CA ILE A 207 14.97 7.71 11.64
C ILE A 207 16.08 7.82 10.60
N LYS A 208 16.35 6.75 9.89
CA LYS A 208 17.33 6.75 8.80
C LYS A 208 16.84 7.65 7.67
N VAL A 209 17.71 8.57 7.25
CA VAL A 209 17.46 9.42 6.06
C VAL A 209 18.11 8.75 4.86
N ASP A 210 17.32 8.43 3.87
CA ASP A 210 17.84 7.90 2.60
C ASP A 210 18.65 8.96 1.87
N GLY A 211 19.73 8.54 1.18
CA GLY A 211 20.59 9.46 0.44
C GLY A 211 19.89 10.20 -0.71
N SER A 212 18.74 9.69 -1.17
CA SER A 212 17.87 10.31 -2.17
C SER A 212 16.76 11.18 -1.54
N ALA A 213 16.71 11.27 -0.19
CA ALA A 213 15.67 12.03 0.48
C ALA A 213 15.67 13.50 0.05
N VAL A 214 14.50 14.01 -0.25
CA VAL A 214 14.31 15.42 -0.62
C VAL A 214 13.78 16.18 0.58
N VAL A 215 14.42 17.29 0.90
CA VAL A 215 14.05 18.15 2.02
C VAL A 215 13.22 19.32 1.50
N TYR A 216 12.06 19.52 2.08
CA TYR A 216 11.21 20.66 1.84
C TYR A 216 11.06 21.49 3.11
N THR A 217 11.08 22.80 2.97
CA THR A 217 10.77 23.75 4.04
C THR A 217 9.42 24.39 3.81
N LEU A 218 8.56 24.34 4.83
CA LEU A 218 7.28 25.06 4.82
C LEU A 218 7.50 26.42 5.46
N LYS A 219 7.18 27.48 4.74
CA LYS A 219 7.19 28.87 5.25
C LYS A 219 5.86 29.21 5.91
N ASP A 220 5.87 30.24 6.76
CA ASP A 220 4.65 30.71 7.46
C ASP A 220 3.51 31.10 6.52
N ASN A 221 3.81 31.45 5.28
CA ASN A 221 2.81 31.75 4.24
C ASN A 221 2.32 30.53 3.45
N GLY A 222 2.62 29.31 3.89
CA GLY A 222 2.25 28.06 3.24
C GLY A 222 3.08 27.72 2.00
N LYS A 223 4.04 28.56 1.58
CA LYS A 223 4.92 28.23 0.45
C LYS A 223 5.94 27.18 0.84
N VAL A 224 6.19 26.30 -0.11
CA VAL A 224 7.14 25.19 0.03
C VAL A 224 8.38 25.49 -0.79
N ASP A 225 9.55 25.41 -0.16
CA ASP A 225 10.85 25.47 -0.83
C ASP A 225 11.54 24.12 -0.77
N LYS A 226 12.04 23.65 -1.90
CA LYS A 226 12.94 22.49 -1.98
C LYS A 226 14.36 22.95 -1.62
N LYS A 227 14.99 22.23 -0.71
CA LYS A 227 16.40 22.41 -0.35
C LYS A 227 17.28 21.35 -0.98
#